data_d204e144cefdd9f4d3fde9a538c46982
#
_entry.id   d204e144cefdd9f4d3fde9a538c46982
#
_cell.length_a   1.000
_cell.length_b   1.000
_cell.length_c   1.000
_cell.angle_alpha   90.00
_cell.angle_beta   90.00
_cell.angle_gamma   90.00
#
_symmetry.space_group_name_H-M   'P 1'
#
loop_
_entity.id
_entity.type
_entity.pdbx_description
1 polymer ?
#
loop_
_entity_poly.entity_id
_entity_poly.type
_entity_poly.pdbx_seq_one_letter_code
_entity_poly.pdbx_strand_id
1 'polypeptide(L)'
;MWVLLDLTPSSFQVLRVLLDLGVSSPQLDDAERGFSFMRDGPLDMRMDTTTGPSAADWLATAERNDIVRVLRRYGEEKFAGPIARAIVEQRDQAPIDTTFKLVSLIEAVVPKKDQKKHKATRTFQALRIQVNRELEQLEDFLQGCIELLVPGGRLAIISFHSLEDRIVKRFMREQARGERLPNRLPVRDSEITRRLKIVT
;
A
#
# COMPACT_ATOMS: atom_id res chain seq x y z
N MET A 1 -5.15 8.85 -9.93
CA MET A 1 -4.25 9.83 -10.56
C MET A 1 -3.56 10.55 -9.43
N TRP A 2 -2.35 10.10 -9.09
CA TRP A 2 -1.51 10.77 -8.09
C TRP A 2 -0.96 12.04 -8.74
N VAL A 3 -1.44 13.18 -8.33
CA VAL A 3 -0.78 14.44 -8.67
C VAL A 3 0.33 14.60 -7.64
N LEU A 4 1.55 14.24 -8.02
CA LEU A 4 2.75 14.73 -7.36
C LEU A 4 2.79 16.24 -7.66
N LEU A 5 2.20 17.03 -6.77
CA LEU A 5 2.51 18.43 -6.71
C LEU A 5 3.92 18.52 -6.13
N ASP A 6 4.87 18.91 -6.96
CA ASP A 6 6.22 19.28 -6.56
C ASP A 6 6.10 20.61 -5.79
N LEU A 7 5.65 20.52 -4.54
CA LEU A 7 5.42 21.65 -3.67
C LEU A 7 6.72 21.93 -2.91
N THR A 8 7.49 22.86 -3.41
CA THR A 8 8.54 23.48 -2.59
C THR A 8 7.89 24.13 -1.36
N PRO A 9 8.41 23.90 -0.14
CA PRO A 9 7.70 24.16 1.13
C PRO A 9 7.39 25.61 1.47
N SER A 10 7.67 26.59 0.61
CA SER A 10 7.72 28.00 1.03
C SER A 10 6.51 28.88 0.66
N SER A 11 5.47 28.38 -0.02
CA SER A 11 4.41 29.29 -0.48
C SER A 11 2.97 28.77 -0.56
N PHE A 12 2.71 27.49 -0.30
CA PHE A 12 1.34 26.95 -0.36
C PHE A 12 0.92 26.33 0.97
N GLN A 13 -0.04 26.95 1.64
CA GLN A 13 -0.75 26.36 2.77
C GLN A 13 -2.20 26.06 2.36
N VAL A 14 -2.70 24.90 2.75
CA VAL A 14 -4.06 24.45 2.42
C VAL A 14 -4.91 24.32 3.67
N LEU A 15 -6.20 24.61 3.55
CA LEU A 15 -7.16 24.50 4.63
C LEU A 15 -7.59 23.04 4.90
N ARG A 16 -7.58 22.22 3.86
CA ARG A 16 -8.03 20.81 3.95
C ARG A 16 -7.22 19.93 3.02
N VAL A 17 -6.89 18.75 3.52
CA VAL A 17 -6.30 17.64 2.75
C VAL A 17 -7.20 16.44 2.90
N LEU A 18 -7.64 15.86 1.79
CA LEU A 18 -8.34 14.58 1.72
C LEU A 18 -7.47 13.61 0.93
N LEU A 19 -7.14 12.49 1.55
CA LEU A 19 -6.41 11.39 0.93
C LEU A 19 -7.34 10.18 0.84
N ASP A 20 -7.63 9.74 -0.38
CA ASP A 20 -8.39 8.51 -0.66
C ASP A 20 -7.42 7.46 -1.18
N LEU A 21 -7.08 6.49 -0.31
CA LEU A 21 -6.03 5.51 -0.60
C LEU A 21 -6.52 4.36 -1.46
N GLY A 22 -5.59 3.68 -2.12
CA GLY A 22 -5.84 2.48 -2.91
C GLY A 22 -6.14 2.77 -4.38
N VAL A 23 -6.84 1.84 -5.03
CA VAL A 23 -7.14 1.89 -6.48
C VAL A 23 -8.53 2.43 -6.73
N SER A 24 -8.69 3.14 -7.83
CA SER A 24 -9.98 3.64 -8.30
C SER A 24 -10.77 2.54 -9.05
N SER A 25 -12.12 2.68 -9.10
CA SER A 25 -12.96 1.76 -9.86
C SER A 25 -12.53 1.62 -11.33
N PRO A 26 -12.22 2.70 -12.08
CA PRO A 26 -11.71 2.56 -13.45
C PRO A 26 -10.45 1.71 -13.58
N GLN A 27 -9.53 1.75 -12.58
CA GLN A 27 -8.33 0.89 -12.60
C GLN A 27 -8.66 -0.59 -12.39
N LEU A 28 -9.71 -0.91 -11.62
CA LEU A 28 -10.17 -2.28 -11.40
C LEU A 28 -11.01 -2.80 -12.58
N ASP A 29 -11.75 -1.92 -13.25
CA ASP A 29 -12.65 -2.28 -14.35
C ASP A 29 -11.90 -2.50 -15.68
N ASP A 30 -10.76 -1.84 -15.85
CA ASP A 30 -9.91 -1.99 -17.02
C ASP A 30 -8.97 -3.19 -16.87
N ALA A 31 -9.23 -4.27 -17.63
CA ALA A 31 -8.42 -5.47 -17.63
C ALA A 31 -6.95 -5.21 -18.04
N GLU A 32 -6.70 -4.25 -18.93
CA GLU A 32 -5.35 -3.90 -19.41
C GLU A 32 -4.46 -3.31 -18.32
N ARG A 33 -5.04 -2.90 -17.20
CA ARG A 33 -4.29 -2.38 -16.05
C ARG A 33 -3.81 -3.47 -15.09
N GLY A 34 -4.32 -4.70 -15.17
CA GLY A 34 -3.86 -5.85 -14.40
C GLY A 34 -4.18 -5.84 -12.89
N PHE A 35 -5.02 -4.93 -12.40
CA PHE A 35 -5.38 -4.86 -10.97
C PHE A 35 -6.42 -5.91 -10.57
N SER A 36 -7.23 -6.38 -11.51
CA SER A 36 -8.32 -7.31 -11.23
C SER A 36 -7.91 -8.76 -11.49
N PHE A 37 -8.31 -9.67 -10.61
CA PHE A 37 -8.24 -11.12 -10.81
C PHE A 37 -9.54 -11.70 -11.39
N MET A 38 -10.53 -10.86 -11.70
CA MET A 38 -11.82 -11.26 -12.24
C MET A 38 -11.85 -11.23 -13.77
N ARG A 39 -10.91 -10.57 -14.40
CA ARG A 39 -10.75 -10.45 -15.86
C ARG A 39 -9.30 -10.73 -16.22
N ASP A 40 -9.08 -11.42 -17.34
CA ASP A 40 -7.72 -11.63 -17.83
C ASP A 40 -7.21 -10.38 -18.54
N GLY A 41 -5.94 -10.10 -18.31
CA GLY A 41 -5.22 -8.97 -18.90
C GLY A 41 -3.74 -9.02 -18.50
N PRO A 42 -2.91 -8.10 -19.03
CA PRO A 42 -1.51 -8.00 -18.66
C PRO A 42 -1.34 -7.89 -17.14
N LEU A 43 -0.36 -8.57 -16.57
CA LEU A 43 -0.05 -8.50 -15.15
C LEU A 43 0.81 -7.25 -14.86
N ASP A 44 0.22 -6.06 -15.06
CA ASP A 44 0.92 -4.78 -14.90
C ASP A 44 0.87 -4.27 -13.47
N MET A 45 -0.27 -3.90 -12.96
CA MET A 45 -0.56 -3.34 -11.63
C MET A 45 0.12 -1.98 -11.32
N ARG A 46 0.77 -1.32 -12.26
CA ARG A 46 1.33 0.03 -12.02
C ARG A 46 0.23 1.08 -12.02
N MET A 47 0.24 1.98 -11.07
CA MET A 47 -0.62 3.16 -11.07
C MET A 47 -0.15 4.16 -12.14
N ASP A 48 1.15 4.38 -12.24
CA ASP A 48 1.81 5.10 -13.32
C ASP A 48 2.52 4.10 -14.24
N THR A 49 1.97 3.89 -15.44
CA THR A 49 2.50 2.92 -16.43
C THR A 49 3.77 3.40 -17.13
N THR A 50 4.17 4.65 -16.92
CA THR A 50 5.35 5.24 -17.55
C THR A 50 6.64 4.96 -16.77
N THR A 51 6.53 4.52 -15.52
CA THR A 51 7.68 4.35 -14.62
C THR A 51 7.67 2.98 -13.93
N GLY A 52 8.88 2.48 -13.66
CA GLY A 52 9.10 1.28 -12.86
C GLY A 52 8.71 -0.04 -13.53
N PRO A 53 9.03 -1.17 -12.90
CA PRO A 53 8.68 -2.49 -13.38
C PRO A 53 7.20 -2.81 -13.13
N SER A 54 6.59 -3.55 -14.04
CA SER A 54 5.26 -4.15 -13.85
C SER A 54 5.30 -5.26 -12.79
N ALA A 55 4.14 -5.77 -12.38
CA ALA A 55 4.08 -6.94 -11.51
C ALA A 55 4.67 -8.18 -12.17
N ALA A 56 4.48 -8.35 -13.48
CA ALA A 56 5.10 -9.42 -14.25
C ALA A 56 6.64 -9.31 -14.25
N ASP A 57 7.20 -8.13 -14.50
CA ASP A 57 8.64 -7.89 -14.50
C ASP A 57 9.24 -8.15 -13.12
N TRP A 58 8.55 -7.69 -12.07
CA TRP A 58 9.01 -7.94 -10.72
C TRP A 58 8.99 -9.43 -10.37
N LEU A 59 7.92 -10.17 -10.69
CA LEU A 59 7.86 -11.62 -10.47
C LEU A 59 8.88 -12.40 -11.30
N ALA A 60 9.23 -11.92 -12.50
CA ALA A 60 10.22 -12.55 -13.36
C ALA A 60 11.62 -12.57 -12.72
N THR A 61 11.96 -11.55 -11.93
CA THR A 61 13.33 -11.35 -11.41
C THR A 61 13.46 -11.49 -9.89
N ALA A 62 12.37 -11.34 -9.13
CA ALA A 62 12.40 -11.34 -7.67
C ALA A 62 12.85 -12.70 -7.10
N GLU A 63 13.73 -12.65 -6.09
CA GLU A 63 14.14 -13.86 -5.36
C GLU A 63 12.94 -14.47 -4.61
N ARG A 64 12.92 -15.80 -4.51
CA ARG A 64 11.84 -16.51 -3.79
C ARG A 64 11.56 -15.95 -2.40
N ASN A 65 12.62 -15.64 -1.65
CA ASN A 65 12.49 -15.11 -0.30
C ASN A 65 11.88 -13.70 -0.28
N ASP A 66 12.13 -12.88 -1.30
CA ASP A 66 11.51 -11.57 -1.46
C ASP A 66 10.03 -11.68 -1.77
N ILE A 67 9.66 -12.61 -2.66
CA ILE A 67 8.25 -12.90 -2.94
C ILE A 67 7.53 -13.32 -1.64
N VAL A 68 8.10 -14.27 -0.87
CA VAL A 68 7.52 -14.68 0.43
C VAL A 68 7.37 -13.50 1.37
N ARG A 69 8.38 -12.64 1.47
CA ARG A 69 8.37 -11.45 2.33
C ARG A 69 7.25 -10.49 1.94
N VAL A 70 7.13 -10.18 0.65
CA VAL A 70 6.10 -9.29 0.10
C VAL A 70 4.70 -9.85 0.36
N LEU A 71 4.46 -11.11 0.03
CA LEU A 71 3.17 -11.77 0.23
C LEU A 71 2.75 -11.81 1.71
N ARG A 72 3.70 -12.04 2.63
CA ARG A 72 3.43 -12.01 4.07
C ARG A 72 3.21 -10.61 4.60
N ARG A 73 4.10 -9.67 4.23
CA ARG A 73 4.10 -8.32 4.78
C ARG A 73 2.92 -7.49 4.27
N TYR A 74 2.63 -7.57 2.98
CA TYR A 74 1.64 -6.70 2.33
C TYR A 74 0.30 -7.39 2.06
N GLY A 75 0.28 -8.71 1.93
CA GLY A 75 -0.93 -9.50 1.73
C GLY A 75 -1.46 -10.19 2.98
N GLU A 76 -0.65 -10.27 4.04
CA GLU A 76 -0.94 -11.14 5.20
C GLU A 76 -1.26 -12.58 4.74
N GLU A 77 -0.57 -13.04 3.67
CA GLU A 77 -0.85 -14.30 3.00
C GLU A 77 -0.22 -15.48 3.77
N LYS A 78 -1.06 -16.39 4.23
CA LYS A 78 -0.63 -17.58 4.99
C LYS A 78 0.10 -18.59 4.12
N PHE A 79 -0.25 -18.67 2.84
CA PHE A 79 0.31 -19.60 1.87
C PHE A 79 1.45 -18.96 1.04
N ALA A 80 2.08 -17.89 1.55
CA ALA A 80 3.15 -17.17 0.86
C ALA A 80 4.30 -18.07 0.39
N GLY A 81 4.71 -19.05 1.20
CA GLY A 81 5.78 -19.99 0.84
C GLY A 81 5.43 -20.90 -0.36
N PRO A 82 4.30 -21.63 -0.32
CA PRO A 82 3.81 -22.39 -1.47
C PRO A 82 3.58 -21.56 -2.72
N ILE A 83 2.97 -20.37 -2.60
CA ILE A 83 2.72 -19.48 -3.75
C ILE A 83 4.05 -19.02 -4.37
N ALA A 84 5.00 -18.55 -3.56
CA ALA A 84 6.30 -18.10 -4.05
C ALA A 84 7.08 -19.22 -4.74
N ARG A 85 7.00 -20.44 -4.23
CA ARG A 85 7.62 -21.61 -4.88
C ARG A 85 6.98 -21.88 -6.24
N ALA A 86 5.64 -21.92 -6.32
CA ALA A 86 4.93 -22.14 -7.57
C ALA A 86 5.24 -21.06 -8.62
N ILE A 87 5.38 -19.78 -8.19
CA ILE A 87 5.77 -18.68 -9.06
C ILE A 87 7.17 -18.91 -9.65
N VAL A 88 8.16 -19.24 -8.80
CA VAL A 88 9.53 -19.48 -9.26
C VAL A 88 9.62 -20.68 -10.20
N GLU A 89 8.99 -21.81 -9.84
CA GLU A 89 8.95 -23.01 -10.68
C GLU A 89 8.26 -22.75 -12.04
N GLN A 90 7.19 -21.94 -12.06
CA GLN A 90 6.47 -21.62 -13.29
C GLN A 90 7.25 -20.69 -14.20
N ARG A 91 7.87 -19.61 -13.66
CA ARG A 91 8.59 -18.64 -14.49
C ARG A 91 9.80 -19.24 -15.20
N ASP A 92 10.40 -20.31 -14.63
CA ASP A 92 11.48 -21.05 -15.25
C ASP A 92 11.01 -21.86 -16.49
N GLN A 93 9.69 -22.09 -16.62
CA GLN A 93 9.08 -22.79 -17.74
C GLN A 93 8.44 -21.84 -18.76
N ALA A 94 7.68 -20.84 -18.26
CA ALA A 94 6.99 -19.86 -19.07
C ALA A 94 6.70 -18.59 -18.26
N PRO A 95 6.68 -17.39 -18.88
CA PRO A 95 6.38 -16.13 -18.23
C PRO A 95 4.99 -16.11 -17.55
N ILE A 96 4.90 -15.48 -16.39
CA ILE A 96 3.65 -15.18 -15.71
C ILE A 96 3.28 -13.73 -16.05
N ASP A 97 2.77 -13.51 -17.24
CA ASP A 97 2.54 -12.20 -17.85
C ASP A 97 1.09 -11.77 -17.84
N THR A 98 0.14 -12.67 -17.42
CA THR A 98 -1.28 -12.33 -17.30
C THR A 98 -1.82 -12.59 -15.90
N THR A 99 -2.91 -11.89 -15.58
CA THR A 99 -3.62 -12.03 -14.31
C THR A 99 -4.13 -13.45 -14.09
N PHE A 100 -4.69 -14.10 -15.12
CA PHE A 100 -5.23 -15.46 -14.99
C PHE A 100 -4.14 -16.53 -14.83
N LYS A 101 -2.96 -16.35 -15.44
CA LYS A 101 -1.82 -17.24 -15.18
C LYS A 101 -1.44 -17.21 -13.69
N LEU A 102 -1.35 -16.02 -13.10
CA LEU A 102 -1.07 -15.87 -11.67
C LEU A 102 -2.20 -16.46 -10.81
N VAL A 103 -3.47 -16.20 -11.14
CA VAL A 103 -4.64 -16.75 -10.44
C VAL A 103 -4.59 -18.28 -10.43
N SER A 104 -4.33 -18.90 -11.59
CA SER A 104 -4.27 -20.36 -11.71
C SER A 104 -3.21 -20.97 -10.81
N LEU A 105 -2.03 -20.36 -10.70
CA LEU A 105 -0.97 -20.80 -9.79
C LEU A 105 -1.39 -20.69 -8.32
N ILE A 106 -2.03 -19.58 -7.94
CA ILE A 106 -2.52 -19.39 -6.57
C ILE A 106 -3.59 -20.44 -6.24
N GLU A 107 -4.54 -20.67 -7.13
CA GLU A 107 -5.62 -21.62 -6.94
C GLU A 107 -5.15 -23.06 -6.82
N ALA A 108 -4.08 -23.42 -7.51
CA ALA A 108 -3.47 -24.76 -7.43
C ALA A 108 -2.86 -25.06 -6.05
N VAL A 109 -2.30 -24.04 -5.37
CA VAL A 109 -1.59 -24.24 -4.11
C VAL A 109 -2.36 -23.83 -2.85
N VAL A 110 -3.39 -22.98 -2.99
CA VAL A 110 -4.21 -22.51 -1.86
C VAL A 110 -5.46 -23.39 -1.71
N PRO A 111 -5.67 -24.06 -0.55
CA PRO A 111 -6.83 -24.93 -0.33
C PRO A 111 -8.17 -24.20 -0.44
N LYS A 112 -9.21 -24.91 -0.90
CA LYS A 112 -10.58 -24.33 -1.07
C LYS A 112 -11.28 -23.99 0.25
N LYS A 113 -10.86 -24.55 1.39
CA LYS A 113 -11.70 -24.73 2.56
C LYS A 113 -11.87 -23.54 3.51
N ASP A 114 -11.18 -22.40 3.31
CA ASP A 114 -11.10 -21.37 4.38
C ASP A 114 -11.29 -19.91 3.93
N GLN A 115 -11.92 -19.62 2.78
CA GLN A 115 -11.87 -18.24 2.32
C GLN A 115 -13.25 -17.60 2.11
N LYS A 116 -13.56 -16.62 2.97
CA LYS A 116 -14.63 -15.64 2.75
C LYS A 116 -14.35 -14.71 1.55
N LYS A 117 -13.10 -14.69 1.02
CA LYS A 117 -12.62 -13.85 -0.09
C LYS A 117 -11.97 -14.75 -1.15
N HIS A 118 -11.89 -14.26 -2.39
CA HIS A 118 -11.19 -14.94 -3.48
C HIS A 118 -9.71 -15.22 -3.09
N LYS A 119 -9.18 -16.40 -3.47
CA LYS A 119 -7.84 -16.85 -3.09
C LYS A 119 -6.72 -15.90 -3.52
N ALA A 120 -6.90 -15.25 -4.66
CA ALA A 120 -5.93 -14.30 -5.20
C ALA A 120 -5.95 -12.92 -4.51
N THR A 121 -6.98 -12.57 -3.73
CA THR A 121 -7.16 -11.23 -3.16
C THR A 121 -5.91 -10.73 -2.43
N ARG A 122 -5.34 -11.58 -1.55
CA ARG A 122 -4.17 -11.20 -0.74
C ARG A 122 -2.89 -11.06 -1.55
N THR A 123 -2.70 -11.97 -2.51
CA THR A 123 -1.53 -11.93 -3.39
C THR A 123 -1.59 -10.71 -4.30
N PHE A 124 -2.74 -10.41 -4.90
CA PHE A 124 -2.91 -9.21 -5.74
C PHE A 124 -2.72 -7.92 -4.95
N GLN A 125 -3.28 -7.82 -3.74
CA GLN A 125 -3.01 -6.69 -2.84
C GLN A 125 -1.52 -6.55 -2.55
N ALA A 126 -0.82 -7.64 -2.24
CA ALA A 126 0.60 -7.60 -1.91
C ALA A 126 1.46 -7.11 -3.08
N LEU A 127 1.20 -7.62 -4.28
CA LEU A 127 1.92 -7.22 -5.50
C LEU A 127 1.63 -5.76 -5.85
N ARG A 128 0.38 -5.32 -5.77
CA ARG A 128 -0.01 -3.94 -6.01
C ARG A 128 0.75 -2.98 -5.08
N ILE A 129 0.75 -3.26 -3.79
CA ILE A 129 1.47 -2.46 -2.80
C ILE A 129 2.99 -2.43 -3.10
N GLN A 130 3.56 -3.57 -3.49
CA GLN A 130 4.98 -3.68 -3.81
C GLN A 130 5.35 -2.88 -5.05
N VAL A 131 4.61 -3.06 -6.16
CA VAL A 131 4.88 -2.40 -7.44
C VAL A 131 4.77 -0.88 -7.32
N ASN A 132 3.75 -0.41 -6.61
CA ASN A 132 3.48 1.02 -6.48
C ASN A 132 4.13 1.66 -5.24
N ARG A 133 4.83 0.91 -4.39
CA ARG A 133 5.43 1.41 -3.15
C ARG A 133 4.42 2.16 -2.27
N GLU A 134 3.16 1.70 -2.24
CA GLU A 134 2.02 2.45 -1.69
C GLU A 134 2.23 2.86 -0.22
N LEU A 135 2.74 1.94 0.61
CA LEU A 135 2.94 2.22 2.04
C LEU A 135 4.12 3.19 2.29
N GLU A 136 5.17 3.11 1.48
CA GLU A 136 6.30 4.03 1.57
C GLU A 136 5.87 5.44 1.16
N GLN A 137 5.15 5.57 0.04
CA GLN A 137 4.59 6.87 -0.39
C GLN A 137 3.63 7.46 0.64
N LEU A 138 2.82 6.62 1.30
CA LEU A 138 1.95 7.07 2.39
C LEU A 138 2.77 7.59 3.58
N GLU A 139 3.82 6.88 3.99
CA GLU A 139 4.70 7.31 5.08
C GLU A 139 5.41 8.63 4.74
N ASP A 140 5.94 8.76 3.52
CA ASP A 140 6.60 9.98 3.04
C ASP A 140 5.63 11.18 3.02
N PHE A 141 4.42 10.98 2.49
CA PHE A 141 3.38 12.01 2.50
C PHE A 141 3.04 12.47 3.93
N LEU A 142 2.85 11.53 4.84
CA LEU A 142 2.49 11.83 6.22
C LEU A 142 3.57 12.65 6.94
N GLN A 143 4.85 12.47 6.62
CA GLN A 143 5.94 13.26 7.20
C GLN A 143 5.84 14.75 6.84
N GLY A 144 5.41 15.07 5.61
CA GLY A 144 5.32 16.44 5.12
C GLY A 144 3.93 17.08 5.23
N CYS A 145 2.86 16.30 5.36
CA CYS A 145 1.50 16.80 5.20
C CYS A 145 1.08 17.86 6.24
N ILE A 146 1.66 17.84 7.43
CA ILE A 146 1.33 18.82 8.49
C ILE A 146 1.83 20.21 8.11
N GLU A 147 2.99 20.30 7.46
CA GLU A 147 3.58 21.59 7.02
C GLU A 147 2.74 22.26 5.92
N LEU A 148 1.94 21.47 5.20
CA LEU A 148 1.04 21.98 4.18
C LEU A 148 -0.24 22.59 4.76
N LEU A 149 -0.60 22.26 6.01
CA LEU A 149 -1.85 22.71 6.60
C LEU A 149 -1.69 24.07 7.29
N VAL A 150 -2.65 24.98 7.06
CA VAL A 150 -2.79 26.17 7.90
C VAL A 150 -3.17 25.79 9.33
N PRO A 151 -2.89 26.66 10.34
CA PRO A 151 -3.43 26.47 11.69
C PRO A 151 -4.97 26.31 11.67
N GLY A 152 -5.47 25.22 12.27
CA GLY A 152 -6.90 24.85 12.22
C GLY A 152 -7.31 24.08 10.97
N GLY A 153 -6.39 23.83 10.04
CA GLY A 153 -6.62 22.98 8.86
C GLY A 153 -6.98 21.53 9.21
N ARG A 154 -7.53 20.79 8.27
CA ARG A 154 -8.01 19.43 8.48
C ARG A 154 -7.36 18.43 7.54
N LEU A 155 -6.90 17.31 8.08
CA LEU A 155 -6.45 16.15 7.35
C LEU A 155 -7.49 15.03 7.52
N ALA A 156 -8.00 14.53 6.40
CA ALA A 156 -8.86 13.34 6.37
C ALA A 156 -8.23 12.27 5.46
N ILE A 157 -8.20 11.04 5.93
CA ILE A 157 -7.60 9.92 5.19
C ILE A 157 -8.58 8.75 5.21
N ILE A 158 -8.90 8.23 4.03
CA ILE A 158 -9.72 7.03 3.83
C ILE A 158 -8.77 5.87 3.54
N SER A 159 -8.80 4.85 4.38
CA SER A 159 -8.00 3.63 4.23
C SER A 159 -8.88 2.41 3.99
N PHE A 160 -8.44 1.48 3.14
CA PHE A 160 -9.19 0.30 2.73
C PHE A 160 -8.66 -1.01 3.33
N HIS A 161 -7.44 -1.01 3.86
CA HIS A 161 -6.88 -2.19 4.50
C HIS A 161 -6.08 -1.87 5.77
N SER A 162 -5.86 -2.93 6.57
CA SER A 162 -5.24 -2.86 7.91
C SER A 162 -3.86 -2.24 7.96
N LEU A 163 -3.07 -2.34 6.88
CA LEU A 163 -1.70 -1.81 6.85
C LEU A 163 -1.72 -0.28 6.75
N GLU A 164 -2.53 0.28 5.85
CA GLU A 164 -2.73 1.73 5.75
C GLU A 164 -3.29 2.30 7.06
N ASP A 165 -4.37 1.71 7.57
CA ASP A 165 -5.01 2.13 8.81
C ASP A 165 -4.02 2.17 9.99
N ARG A 166 -3.13 1.18 10.08
CA ARG A 166 -2.09 1.10 11.11
C ARG A 166 -1.08 2.25 11.01
N ILE A 167 -0.62 2.57 9.79
CA ILE A 167 0.32 3.66 9.54
C ILE A 167 -0.33 4.99 9.90
N VAL A 168 -1.53 5.26 9.38
CA VAL A 168 -2.27 6.50 9.62
C VAL A 168 -2.57 6.70 11.11
N LYS A 169 -3.10 5.69 11.79
CA LYS A 169 -3.40 5.76 13.22
C LYS A 169 -2.17 5.96 14.08
N ARG A 170 -1.05 5.31 13.73
CA ARG A 170 0.23 5.52 14.42
C ARG A 170 0.66 6.96 14.29
N PHE A 171 0.71 7.49 13.07
CA PHE A 171 1.07 8.86 12.78
C PHE A 171 0.17 9.86 13.53
N MET A 172 -1.15 9.73 13.41
CA MET A 172 -2.11 10.64 14.08
C MET A 172 -1.92 10.65 15.61
N ARG A 173 -1.71 9.46 16.22
CA ARG A 173 -1.48 9.37 17.67
C ARG A 173 -0.16 10.01 18.09
N GLU A 174 0.90 9.82 17.33
CA GLU A 174 2.21 10.41 17.61
C GLU A 174 2.14 11.94 17.55
N GLN A 175 1.53 12.50 16.50
CA GLN A 175 1.39 13.94 16.36
C GLN A 175 0.41 14.57 17.39
N ALA A 176 -0.62 13.83 17.80
CA ALA A 176 -1.55 14.30 18.83
C ALA A 176 -1.00 14.19 20.26
N ARG A 177 -0.07 13.27 20.51
CA ARG A 177 0.60 13.17 21.83
C ARG A 177 1.67 14.23 22.04
N GLY A 178 2.29 14.70 20.94
CA GLY A 178 3.45 15.56 20.98
C GLY A 178 4.75 14.79 21.25
N GLU A 179 5.82 15.51 21.51
CA GLU A 179 7.14 14.94 21.71
C GLU A 179 7.19 13.94 22.86
N ARG A 180 7.92 12.82 22.65
CA ARG A 180 8.20 11.85 23.72
C ARG A 180 9.23 12.42 24.65
N LEU A 181 8.77 12.91 25.79
CA LEU A 181 9.66 13.35 26.86
C LEU A 181 10.13 12.15 27.68
N PRO A 182 11.37 12.18 28.23
CA PRO A 182 11.85 11.14 29.11
C PRO A 182 10.92 10.96 30.32
N ASN A 183 10.59 9.72 30.69
CA ASN A 183 9.60 9.35 31.71
C ASN A 183 9.82 9.95 33.12
N ARG A 184 10.92 10.67 33.35
CA ARG A 184 11.29 11.24 34.66
C ARG A 184 11.30 12.77 34.70
N LEU A 185 10.95 13.44 33.61
CA LEU A 185 10.85 14.91 33.59
C LEU A 185 9.42 15.33 33.95
N PRO A 186 9.20 16.07 35.04
CA PRO A 186 7.89 16.64 35.36
C PRO A 186 7.63 17.83 34.42
N VAL A 187 7.11 17.53 33.23
CA VAL A 187 6.75 18.56 32.23
C VAL A 187 5.27 18.83 32.33
N ARG A 188 4.87 20.10 32.32
CA ARG A 188 3.46 20.48 32.34
C ARG A 188 2.85 20.18 30.98
N ASP A 189 1.57 19.79 30.96
CA ASP A 189 0.84 19.48 29.71
C ASP A 189 0.82 20.65 28.71
N SER A 190 0.89 21.89 29.22
CA SER A 190 1.00 23.13 28.42
C SER A 190 2.35 23.31 27.70
N GLU A 191 3.38 22.58 28.09
CA GLU A 191 4.72 22.67 27.51
C GLU A 191 4.93 21.65 26.39
N ILE A 192 3.95 20.72 26.21
CA ILE A 192 4.00 19.69 25.17
C ILE A 192 3.44 20.27 23.87
N THR A 193 4.31 20.41 22.87
CA THR A 193 3.89 20.85 21.53
C THR A 193 3.15 19.70 20.82
N ARG A 194 1.84 19.89 20.60
CA ARG A 194 1.00 18.98 19.83
C ARG A 194 0.74 19.58 18.46
N ARG A 195 1.01 18.83 17.41
CA ARG A 195 0.86 19.31 16.02
C ARG A 195 -0.53 18.99 15.45
N LEU A 196 -1.23 17.97 15.97
CA LEU A 196 -2.58 17.59 15.56
C LEU A 196 -3.51 17.41 16.76
N LYS A 197 -4.80 17.61 16.53
CA LYS A 197 -5.89 17.17 17.41
C LYS A 197 -6.73 16.15 16.64
N ILE A 198 -6.92 14.95 17.21
CA ILE A 198 -7.83 13.95 16.64
C ILE A 198 -9.26 14.44 16.86
N VAL A 199 -10.04 14.51 15.77
CA VAL A 199 -11.45 14.84 15.76
C VAL A 199 -12.20 13.60 15.31
N THR A 200 -13.09 13.08 16.14
CA THR A 200 -13.97 11.94 15.86
C THR A 200 -15.38 12.42 15.51
#